data_ffe1399d6d49215993a4bfa97b36ef1a
#
_entry.id   ffe1399d6d49215993a4bfa97b36ef1a
#
_cell.length_a   1.000
_cell.length_b   1.000
_cell.length_c   1.000
_cell.angle_alpha   90.00
_cell.angle_beta   90.00
_cell.angle_gamma   90.00
#
_symmetry.space_group_name_H-M   'P 1'
#
loop_
_entity.id
_entity.type
_entity.pdbx_description
1 polymer ?
#
loop_
_entity_poly.entity_id
_entity_poly.type
_entity_poly.pdbx_seq_one_letter_code
_entity_poly.pdbx_strand_id
1 'polypeptide(L)'
;MSNKQILEAYRLFDRASSGDYRAKADMVESLTTSDFPQLLGRGFNTKLAAAYQALTPVWSQYSTRTTVQNFKPQTYKQLLGYNGLELVPEATEYPAGDFSETKFEFQARKYGRRLGLTYEMIVNDELGAFRNIHDTLAQAARDLEGTATADALLNGKRTDVNTDFFKAANGNAPESAALTRKSLQEAIETVSQKRDVNGRPLVRPNLVLVVPPALEFQAREIVNASQIRRTDGDTEVTSANILAGAVTVVVDPNLMRSTHAKASKTWFLLPAPNTARPALVTAFMSGHETPDLRYKNDQGNRVGGGSIPVGEGSFDDDTIQYRVRHIVGAAAIDPTFTFVSRGN
;
A
#
# COMPACT_ATOMS: atom_id res chain seq x y z
N MET A 1 -29.42 -12.26 -13.11
CA MET A 1 -29.52 -10.78 -13.17
C MET A 1 -28.57 -10.24 -14.22
N SER A 2 -29.05 -9.37 -15.10
CA SER A 2 -28.25 -8.85 -16.21
C SER A 2 -27.40 -7.66 -15.78
N ASN A 3 -26.18 -7.50 -16.33
CA ASN A 3 -25.34 -6.31 -16.14
C ASN A 3 -26.07 -5.00 -16.51
N LYS A 4 -27.05 -5.06 -17.42
CA LYS A 4 -27.88 -3.93 -17.82
C LYS A 4 -28.75 -3.44 -16.66
N GLN A 5 -29.37 -4.34 -15.90
CA GLN A 5 -30.21 -4.01 -14.74
C GLN A 5 -29.39 -3.37 -13.60
N ILE A 6 -28.17 -3.86 -13.38
CA ILE A 6 -27.24 -3.27 -12.38
C ILE A 6 -26.88 -1.84 -12.76
N LEU A 7 -26.61 -1.60 -14.03
CA LEU A 7 -26.24 -0.27 -14.54
C LEU A 7 -27.45 0.70 -14.49
N GLU A 8 -28.64 0.22 -14.77
CA GLU A 8 -29.89 1.00 -14.69
C GLU A 8 -30.21 1.43 -13.24
N ALA A 9 -30.08 0.51 -12.28
CA ALA A 9 -30.28 0.83 -10.87
C ALA A 9 -29.26 1.87 -10.37
N TYR A 10 -28.00 1.75 -10.80
CA TYR A 10 -26.98 2.75 -10.45
C TYR A 10 -27.25 4.11 -11.11
N ARG A 11 -27.67 4.13 -12.40
CA ARG A 11 -28.02 5.38 -13.10
C ARG A 11 -29.22 6.07 -12.46
N LEU A 12 -30.21 5.30 -11.99
CA LEU A 12 -31.36 5.86 -11.28
C LEU A 12 -30.90 6.53 -9.96
N PHE A 13 -30.03 5.88 -9.20
CA PHE A 13 -29.43 6.46 -8.01
C PHE A 13 -28.62 7.74 -8.32
N ASP A 14 -27.78 7.71 -9.34
CA ASP A 14 -26.93 8.84 -9.74
C ASP A 14 -27.80 10.07 -10.19
N ARG A 15 -28.88 9.83 -10.92
CA ARG A 15 -29.86 10.87 -11.30
C ARG A 15 -30.61 11.39 -10.09
N ALA A 16 -31.07 10.53 -9.20
CA ALA A 16 -31.77 10.93 -7.98
C ALA A 16 -30.84 11.77 -7.08
N SER A 17 -29.59 11.38 -6.91
CA SER A 17 -28.58 12.11 -6.12
C SER A 17 -28.10 13.40 -6.78
N SER A 18 -28.33 13.58 -8.09
CA SER A 18 -28.05 14.84 -8.81
C SER A 18 -29.20 15.83 -8.83
N GLY A 19 -30.31 15.56 -8.12
CA GLY A 19 -31.43 16.48 -7.98
C GLY A 19 -32.59 16.23 -8.95
N ASP A 20 -32.59 15.14 -9.74
CA ASP A 20 -33.72 14.77 -10.61
C ASP A 20 -34.91 14.29 -9.77
N TYR A 21 -35.92 15.13 -9.66
CA TYR A 21 -37.12 14.87 -8.83
C TYR A 21 -37.90 13.62 -9.27
N ARG A 22 -37.96 13.33 -10.57
CA ARG A 22 -38.63 12.13 -11.09
C ARG A 22 -37.82 10.88 -10.73
N ALA A 23 -36.53 10.94 -10.92
CA ALA A 23 -35.65 9.84 -10.55
C ALA A 23 -35.68 9.54 -9.03
N LYS A 24 -35.89 10.54 -8.19
CA LYS A 24 -36.11 10.35 -6.74
C LYS A 24 -37.39 9.59 -6.43
N ALA A 25 -38.52 10.01 -7.05
CA ALA A 25 -39.80 9.33 -6.89
C ALA A 25 -39.71 7.87 -7.36
N ASP A 26 -39.09 7.63 -8.54
CA ASP A 26 -38.87 6.30 -9.11
C ASP A 26 -37.95 5.46 -8.20
N MET A 27 -36.96 6.09 -7.58
CA MET A 27 -36.03 5.42 -6.66
C MET A 27 -36.72 5.00 -5.37
N VAL A 28 -37.54 5.89 -4.74
CA VAL A 28 -38.31 5.58 -3.54
C VAL A 28 -39.29 4.43 -3.81
N GLU A 29 -39.99 4.47 -4.94
CA GLU A 29 -40.86 3.37 -5.37
C GLU A 29 -40.08 2.07 -5.59
N SER A 30 -38.90 2.15 -6.21
CA SER A 30 -38.05 0.98 -6.49
C SER A 30 -37.40 0.39 -5.23
N LEU A 31 -37.15 1.18 -4.19
CA LEU A 31 -36.61 0.70 -2.90
C LEU A 31 -37.56 -0.26 -2.19
N THR A 32 -38.87 -0.20 -2.49
CA THR A 32 -39.85 -1.16 -1.95
C THR A 32 -39.78 -2.52 -2.61
N THR A 33 -39.09 -2.67 -3.74
CA THR A 33 -38.88 -3.96 -4.39
C THR A 33 -37.60 -4.64 -3.85
N SER A 34 -37.66 -5.93 -3.54
CA SER A 34 -36.57 -6.69 -2.89
C SER A 34 -35.27 -6.74 -3.71
N ASP A 35 -35.33 -6.48 -5.01
CA ASP A 35 -34.19 -6.62 -5.93
C ASP A 35 -33.37 -5.33 -6.10
N PHE A 36 -34.01 -4.15 -5.93
CA PHE A 36 -33.33 -2.88 -6.17
C PHE A 36 -32.13 -2.61 -5.24
N PRO A 37 -32.20 -2.81 -3.92
CA PRO A 37 -31.05 -2.65 -3.03
C PRO A 37 -29.88 -3.60 -3.37
N GLN A 38 -30.18 -4.80 -3.90
CA GLN A 38 -29.16 -5.74 -4.37
C GLN A 38 -28.47 -5.22 -5.63
N LEU A 39 -29.25 -4.71 -6.59
CA LEU A 39 -28.75 -4.14 -7.83
C LEU A 39 -27.90 -2.90 -7.57
N LEU A 40 -28.38 -2.04 -6.66
CA LEU A 40 -27.66 -0.84 -6.24
C LEU A 40 -26.34 -1.20 -5.53
N GLY A 41 -26.35 -2.16 -4.60
CA GLY A 41 -25.13 -2.65 -3.92
C GLY A 41 -24.10 -3.24 -4.88
N ARG A 42 -24.55 -3.96 -5.92
CA ARG A 42 -23.66 -4.46 -6.99
C ARG A 42 -23.12 -3.33 -7.85
N GLY A 43 -23.95 -2.33 -8.18
CA GLY A 43 -23.52 -1.13 -8.90
C GLY A 43 -22.47 -0.35 -8.13
N PHE A 44 -22.65 -0.13 -6.84
CA PHE A 44 -21.65 0.48 -5.97
C PHE A 44 -20.35 -0.33 -5.90
N ASN A 45 -20.42 -1.63 -5.78
CA ASN A 45 -19.24 -2.48 -5.74
C ASN A 45 -18.44 -2.42 -7.05
N THR A 46 -19.14 -2.39 -8.19
CA THR A 46 -18.50 -2.25 -9.52
C THR A 46 -17.81 -0.91 -9.66
N LYS A 47 -18.43 0.18 -9.22
CA LYS A 47 -17.85 1.53 -9.24
C LYS A 47 -16.69 1.65 -8.25
N LEU A 48 -16.82 1.08 -7.05
CA LEU A 48 -15.74 1.01 -6.06
C LEU A 48 -14.51 0.29 -6.64
N ALA A 49 -14.71 -0.85 -7.29
CA ALA A 49 -13.61 -1.58 -7.91
C ALA A 49 -12.93 -0.78 -9.04
N ALA A 50 -13.71 -0.08 -9.87
CA ALA A 50 -13.19 0.76 -10.95
C ALA A 50 -12.40 1.97 -10.39
N ALA A 51 -12.96 2.68 -9.39
CA ALA A 51 -12.30 3.80 -8.73
C ALA A 51 -11.00 3.37 -8.04
N TYR A 52 -11.02 2.22 -7.35
CA TYR A 52 -9.84 1.65 -6.73
C TYR A 52 -8.74 1.29 -7.75
N GLN A 53 -9.09 0.73 -8.91
CA GLN A 53 -8.12 0.39 -9.97
C GLN A 53 -7.53 1.64 -10.64
N ALA A 54 -8.29 2.72 -10.73
CA ALA A 54 -7.81 3.99 -11.29
C ALA A 54 -6.73 4.66 -10.43
N LEU A 55 -6.68 4.39 -9.13
CA LEU A 55 -5.72 4.96 -8.20
C LEU A 55 -4.43 4.12 -8.16
N THR A 56 -3.32 4.70 -8.60
CA THR A 56 -2.00 4.06 -8.50
C THR A 56 -1.43 4.30 -7.09
N PRO A 57 -1.19 3.26 -6.29
CA PRO A 57 -0.67 3.43 -4.95
C PRO A 57 0.82 3.74 -4.95
N VAL A 58 1.25 4.70 -4.12
CA VAL A 58 2.67 5.09 -3.99
C VAL A 58 3.54 3.93 -3.52
N TRP A 59 3.03 3.13 -2.58
CA TRP A 59 3.75 1.99 -2.01
C TRP A 59 4.22 0.96 -3.06
N SER A 60 3.53 0.84 -4.19
CA SER A 60 3.90 -0.10 -5.26
C SER A 60 5.25 0.20 -5.92
N GLN A 61 5.80 1.41 -5.70
CA GLN A 61 7.08 1.83 -6.24
C GLN A 61 8.28 1.40 -5.37
N TYR A 62 8.05 0.95 -4.13
CA TYR A 62 9.11 0.54 -3.20
C TYR A 62 8.80 -0.74 -2.40
N SER A 63 7.62 -1.32 -2.56
CA SER A 63 7.23 -2.59 -1.93
C SER A 63 6.74 -3.60 -2.96
N THR A 64 7.08 -4.86 -2.77
CA THR A 64 6.66 -5.96 -3.63
C THR A 64 5.26 -6.42 -3.25
N ARG A 65 4.38 -6.50 -4.24
CA ARG A 65 3.03 -7.05 -4.05
C ARG A 65 3.08 -8.57 -3.98
N THR A 66 2.40 -9.16 -3.00
CA THR A 66 2.21 -10.61 -2.88
C THR A 66 0.77 -10.96 -2.49
N THR A 67 0.42 -12.23 -2.60
CA THR A 67 -0.89 -12.75 -2.18
C THR A 67 -0.73 -13.83 -1.13
N VAL A 68 -1.67 -13.89 -0.18
CA VAL A 68 -1.75 -14.91 0.87
C VAL A 68 -3.08 -15.66 0.76
N GLN A 69 -3.08 -16.93 1.15
CA GLN A 69 -4.26 -17.80 1.07
C GLN A 69 -5.11 -17.80 2.35
N ASN A 70 -4.53 -17.39 3.48
CA ASN A 70 -5.19 -17.39 4.77
C ASN A 70 -4.65 -16.28 5.68
N PHE A 71 -5.24 -16.14 6.88
CA PHE A 71 -4.86 -15.12 7.87
C PHE A 71 -3.73 -15.57 8.81
N LYS A 72 -3.16 -16.75 8.60
CA LYS A 72 -2.01 -17.20 9.41
C LYS A 72 -0.75 -16.47 8.95
N PRO A 73 0.26 -16.28 9.82
CA PRO A 73 1.56 -15.80 9.42
C PRO A 73 2.11 -16.67 8.28
N GLN A 74 2.53 -16.04 7.20
CA GLN A 74 3.17 -16.69 6.07
C GLN A 74 4.67 -16.52 6.20
N THR A 75 5.42 -17.57 5.92
CA THR A 75 6.87 -17.52 5.95
C THR A 75 7.40 -17.25 4.55
N TYR A 76 8.10 -16.15 4.38
CA TYR A 76 8.95 -15.91 3.21
C TYR A 76 10.30 -16.57 3.47
N LYS A 77 10.63 -17.60 2.69
CA LYS A 77 11.90 -18.30 2.79
C LYS A 77 12.85 -17.77 1.74
N GLN A 78 14.03 -17.39 2.16
CA GLN A 78 15.10 -16.99 1.28
C GLN A 78 16.30 -17.94 1.46
N LEU A 79 16.75 -18.54 0.36
CA LEU A 79 17.96 -19.33 0.33
C LEU A 79 19.15 -18.38 0.24
N LEU A 80 20.02 -18.45 1.20
CA LEU A 80 21.25 -17.68 1.28
C LEU A 80 22.46 -18.61 1.22
N GLY A 81 23.61 -18.06 0.82
CA GLY A 81 24.87 -18.78 0.96
C GLY A 81 25.11 -19.83 -0.11
N TYR A 82 24.62 -19.59 -1.34
CA TYR A 82 25.01 -20.43 -2.46
C TYR A 82 26.53 -20.45 -2.64
N ASN A 83 27.15 -21.66 -2.51
CA ASN A 83 28.60 -21.81 -2.56
C ASN A 83 29.21 -21.59 -3.96
N GLY A 84 28.42 -21.30 -4.97
CA GLY A 84 28.85 -21.14 -6.34
C GLY A 84 29.22 -22.47 -6.99
N LEU A 85 29.58 -22.42 -8.25
CA LEU A 85 30.11 -23.57 -8.96
C LEU A 85 31.62 -23.57 -8.77
N GLU A 86 32.19 -24.73 -8.44
CA GLU A 86 33.62 -24.97 -8.32
C GLU A 86 34.11 -25.73 -9.53
N LEU A 87 35.39 -25.56 -9.88
CA LEU A 87 35.99 -26.33 -10.93
C LEU A 87 36.10 -27.78 -10.48
N VAL A 88 35.44 -28.68 -11.19
CA VAL A 88 35.52 -30.13 -10.93
C VAL A 88 36.48 -30.74 -11.96
N PRO A 89 37.66 -31.24 -11.51
CA PRO A 89 38.57 -31.94 -12.41
C PRO A 89 37.97 -33.25 -12.94
N GLU A 90 38.53 -33.75 -14.03
CA GLU A 90 38.11 -35.02 -14.62
C GLU A 90 38.17 -36.16 -13.61
N ALA A 91 37.15 -37.01 -13.56
CA ALA A 91 37.02 -38.15 -12.67
C ALA A 91 37.02 -37.85 -11.15
N THR A 92 36.66 -36.61 -10.74
CA THR A 92 36.44 -36.23 -9.33
C THR A 92 34.95 -36.05 -9.00
N GLU A 93 34.59 -36.26 -7.72
CA GLU A 93 33.25 -36.09 -7.22
C GLU A 93 32.86 -34.60 -7.15
N TYR A 94 31.60 -34.28 -7.48
CA TYR A 94 31.06 -32.91 -7.32
C TYR A 94 30.97 -32.52 -5.85
N PRO A 95 31.47 -31.35 -5.44
CA PRO A 95 31.38 -30.91 -4.05
C PRO A 95 29.92 -30.66 -3.67
N ALA A 96 29.55 -31.07 -2.45
CA ALA A 96 28.24 -30.79 -1.89
C ALA A 96 28.11 -29.31 -1.54
N GLY A 97 26.97 -28.70 -1.91
CA GLY A 97 26.68 -27.30 -1.58
C GLY A 97 25.75 -27.19 -0.35
N ASP A 98 26.08 -26.28 0.56
CA ASP A 98 25.26 -25.96 1.70
C ASP A 98 24.41 -24.70 1.45
N PHE A 99 23.14 -24.73 1.87
CA PHE A 99 22.26 -23.60 1.83
C PHE A 99 21.82 -23.25 3.25
N SER A 100 21.85 -21.96 3.57
CA SER A 100 21.19 -21.44 4.77
C SER A 100 19.85 -20.83 4.42
N GLU A 101 18.83 -21.11 5.24
CA GLU A 101 17.50 -20.50 5.10
C GLU A 101 17.33 -19.33 6.07
N THR A 102 16.93 -18.18 5.56
CA THR A 102 16.40 -17.11 6.40
C THR A 102 14.88 -17.05 6.23
N LYS A 103 14.17 -16.93 7.36
CA LYS A 103 12.71 -16.92 7.41
C LYS A 103 12.24 -15.55 7.85
N PHE A 104 11.34 -14.97 7.08
CA PHE A 104 10.65 -13.74 7.43
C PHE A 104 9.16 -14.01 7.47
N GLU A 105 8.45 -13.37 8.38
CA GLU A 105 7.01 -13.57 8.53
C GLU A 105 6.23 -12.33 8.12
N PHE A 106 5.11 -12.54 7.45
CA PHE A 106 4.16 -11.50 7.11
C PHE A 106 2.72 -12.04 7.20
N GLN A 107 1.77 -11.16 7.47
CA GLN A 107 0.39 -11.54 7.70
C GLN A 107 -0.56 -10.48 7.16
N ALA A 108 -1.60 -10.89 6.42
CA ALA A 108 -2.70 -10.03 6.07
C ALA A 108 -3.73 -9.95 7.19
N ARG A 109 -4.33 -8.77 7.38
CA ARG A 109 -5.37 -8.50 8.37
C ARG A 109 -6.60 -7.92 7.70
N LYS A 110 -7.75 -8.16 8.31
CA LYS A 110 -9.03 -7.70 7.81
C LYS A 110 -9.37 -6.33 8.42
N TYR A 111 -9.65 -5.37 7.56
CA TYR A 111 -10.12 -4.03 7.90
C TYR A 111 -11.50 -3.80 7.32
N GLY A 112 -12.31 -2.97 7.95
CA GLY A 112 -13.63 -2.66 7.43
C GLY A 112 -14.37 -1.65 8.29
N ARG A 113 -15.40 -1.05 7.68
CA ARG A 113 -16.28 -0.09 8.34
C ARG A 113 -17.72 -0.32 7.88
N ARG A 114 -18.68 -0.02 8.76
CA ARG A 114 -20.10 0.04 8.40
C ARG A 114 -20.45 1.46 7.95
N LEU A 115 -21.40 1.52 7.03
CA LEU A 115 -22.00 2.74 6.51
C LEU A 115 -23.52 2.55 6.61
N GLY A 116 -24.23 3.46 7.26
CA GLY A 116 -25.66 3.48 7.34
C GLY A 116 -26.24 4.52 6.37
N LEU A 117 -27.27 4.16 5.64
CA LEU A 117 -28.11 5.04 4.87
C LEU A 117 -29.48 5.06 5.56
N THR A 118 -29.82 6.14 6.24
CA THR A 118 -31.11 6.25 6.98
C THR A 118 -32.24 6.59 6.02
N TYR A 119 -33.45 6.23 6.40
CA TYR A 119 -34.65 6.55 5.65
C TYR A 119 -34.82 8.08 5.51
N GLU A 120 -34.52 8.82 6.57
CA GLU A 120 -34.60 10.30 6.58
C GLU A 120 -33.63 10.92 5.56
N MET A 121 -32.41 10.38 5.42
CA MET A 121 -31.48 10.88 4.41
C MET A 121 -31.98 10.68 2.98
N ILE A 122 -32.76 9.64 2.74
CA ILE A 122 -33.41 9.38 1.44
C ILE A 122 -34.53 10.37 1.21
N VAL A 123 -35.38 10.59 2.22
CA VAL A 123 -36.56 11.47 2.14
C VAL A 123 -36.15 12.96 2.09
N ASN A 124 -35.15 13.34 2.92
CA ASN A 124 -34.69 14.74 3.02
C ASN A 124 -33.76 15.19 1.89
N ASP A 125 -33.52 14.33 0.91
CA ASP A 125 -32.65 14.64 -0.23
C ASP A 125 -31.15 14.83 0.10
N GLU A 126 -30.67 14.18 1.14
CA GLU A 126 -29.25 14.21 1.54
C GLU A 126 -28.39 13.18 0.79
N LEU A 127 -28.93 12.56 -0.26
CA LEU A 127 -28.26 11.53 -1.06
C LEU A 127 -27.01 12.04 -1.79
N GLY A 128 -26.90 13.36 -2.00
CA GLY A 128 -25.72 13.96 -2.61
C GLY A 128 -24.41 13.64 -1.91
N ALA A 129 -24.46 13.44 -0.59
CA ALA A 129 -23.30 13.01 0.20
C ALA A 129 -22.82 11.58 -0.15
N PHE A 130 -23.71 10.71 -0.63
CA PHE A 130 -23.41 9.34 -1.02
C PHE A 130 -23.00 9.18 -2.48
N ARG A 131 -23.15 10.21 -3.30
CA ARG A 131 -22.84 10.15 -4.74
C ARG A 131 -21.40 9.71 -5.00
N ASN A 132 -20.43 10.22 -4.23
CA ASN A 132 -19.01 9.96 -4.38
C ASN A 132 -18.46 8.97 -3.34
N ILE A 133 -19.34 8.22 -2.67
CA ILE A 133 -18.91 7.32 -1.59
C ILE A 133 -17.95 6.26 -2.07
N HIS A 134 -18.12 5.78 -3.31
CA HIS A 134 -17.23 4.79 -3.91
C HIS A 134 -15.80 5.31 -4.10
N ASP A 135 -15.64 6.58 -4.51
CA ASP A 135 -14.32 7.21 -4.64
C ASP A 135 -13.66 7.41 -3.28
N THR A 136 -14.44 7.88 -2.29
CA THR A 136 -13.96 8.04 -0.92
C THR A 136 -13.52 6.70 -0.30
N LEU A 137 -14.26 5.63 -0.54
CA LEU A 137 -13.92 4.29 -0.06
C LEU A 137 -12.71 3.70 -0.79
N ALA A 138 -12.58 3.98 -2.09
CA ALA A 138 -11.41 3.57 -2.87
C ALA A 138 -10.15 4.26 -2.37
N GLN A 139 -10.20 5.58 -2.12
CA GLN A 139 -9.12 6.34 -1.51
C GLN A 139 -8.77 5.81 -0.12
N ALA A 140 -9.76 5.58 0.74
CA ALA A 140 -9.54 5.03 2.08
C ALA A 140 -8.88 3.63 2.05
N ALA A 141 -9.21 2.80 1.07
CA ALA A 141 -8.53 1.51 0.88
C ALA A 141 -7.07 1.69 0.45
N ARG A 142 -6.77 2.62 -0.47
CA ARG A 142 -5.40 2.95 -0.89
C ARG A 142 -4.58 3.59 0.23
N ASP A 143 -5.19 4.47 1.01
CA ASP A 143 -4.54 5.08 2.20
C ASP A 143 -4.22 4.02 3.26
N LEU A 144 -5.10 3.04 3.45
CA LEU A 144 -4.86 1.91 4.35
C LEU A 144 -3.65 1.08 3.89
N GLU A 145 -3.55 0.78 2.59
CA GLU A 145 -2.42 0.05 2.01
C GLU A 145 -1.10 0.83 2.20
N GLY A 146 -1.10 2.12 1.84
CA GLY A 146 0.05 3.00 2.01
C GLY A 146 0.47 3.10 3.48
N THR A 147 -0.51 3.22 4.38
CA THR A 147 -0.28 3.25 5.83
C THR A 147 0.35 1.95 6.32
N ALA A 148 -0.20 0.80 5.93
CA ALA A 148 0.32 -0.50 6.34
C ALA A 148 1.75 -0.71 5.86
N THR A 149 2.08 -0.26 4.64
CA THR A 149 3.41 -0.39 4.06
C THR A 149 4.41 0.58 4.72
N ALA A 150 4.02 1.83 4.98
CA ALA A 150 4.85 2.77 5.71
C ALA A 150 5.09 2.33 7.17
N ASP A 151 4.08 1.72 7.81
CA ASP A 151 4.20 1.17 9.16
C ASP A 151 5.23 0.01 9.24
N ALA A 152 5.50 -0.70 8.14
CA ALA A 152 6.57 -1.70 8.11
C ALA A 152 7.97 -1.08 8.18
N LEU A 153 8.14 0.18 7.74
CA LEU A 153 9.37 0.96 7.89
C LEU A 153 9.50 1.63 9.27
N LEU A 154 8.37 1.82 9.95
CA LEU A 154 8.27 2.46 11.25
C LEU A 154 8.11 1.40 12.35
N ASN A 155 8.39 1.76 13.59
CA ASN A 155 8.05 0.89 14.73
C ASN A 155 6.53 0.83 14.96
N GLY A 156 6.04 -0.18 15.67
CA GLY A 156 4.61 -0.39 15.89
C GLY A 156 3.88 0.78 16.58
N LYS A 157 4.60 1.69 17.23
CA LYS A 157 4.07 2.91 17.86
C LYS A 157 4.25 4.15 16.97
N ARG A 158 4.91 4.03 15.83
CA ARG A 158 5.27 5.13 14.92
C ARG A 158 6.09 6.26 15.58
N THR A 159 6.80 5.94 16.65
CA THR A 159 7.65 6.89 17.37
C THR A 159 9.07 6.96 16.83
N ASP A 160 9.45 5.99 16.00
CA ASP A 160 10.77 5.90 15.36
C ASP A 160 10.70 4.96 14.12
N VAL A 161 11.80 4.81 13.42
CA VAL A 161 11.97 3.77 12.42
C VAL A 161 11.89 2.37 13.05
N ASN A 162 11.63 1.35 12.23
CA ASN A 162 11.54 -0.04 12.69
C ASN A 162 12.93 -0.55 13.11
N THR A 163 13.25 -0.43 14.40
CA THR A 163 14.55 -0.82 14.97
C THR A 163 14.77 -2.33 15.04
N ASP A 164 13.72 -3.14 14.88
CA ASP A 164 13.87 -4.60 14.75
C ASP A 164 14.39 -4.98 13.36
N PHE A 165 14.07 -4.19 12.36
CA PHE A 165 14.53 -4.36 10.99
C PHE A 165 15.82 -3.57 10.72
N PHE A 166 15.87 -2.29 11.10
CA PHE A 166 17.05 -1.43 10.96
C PHE A 166 17.93 -1.51 12.21
N LYS A 167 18.91 -2.39 12.21
CA LYS A 167 19.81 -2.63 13.35
C LYS A 167 21.22 -2.99 12.92
N ALA A 168 22.18 -2.78 13.80
CA ALA A 168 23.59 -3.07 13.54
C ALA A 168 23.83 -4.53 13.10
N ALA A 169 23.12 -5.48 13.70
CA ALA A 169 23.22 -6.91 13.35
C ALA A 169 22.85 -7.20 11.88
N ASN A 170 21.99 -6.36 11.28
CA ASN A 170 21.63 -6.46 9.86
C ASN A 170 22.55 -5.59 8.97
N GLY A 171 23.48 -4.85 9.55
CA GLY A 171 24.36 -3.92 8.85
C GLY A 171 23.65 -2.73 8.21
N ASN A 172 22.50 -2.33 8.75
CA ASN A 172 21.65 -1.23 8.29
C ASN A 172 21.14 -0.36 9.45
N ALA A 173 21.95 -0.23 10.51
CA ALA A 173 21.59 0.60 11.66
C ALA A 173 21.22 2.02 11.22
N PRO A 174 20.22 2.64 11.89
CA PRO A 174 19.80 3.99 11.53
C PRO A 174 20.93 5.00 11.75
N GLU A 175 21.20 5.80 10.72
CA GLU A 175 22.14 6.92 10.78
C GLU A 175 21.45 8.24 11.14
N SER A 176 22.21 9.32 11.28
CA SER A 176 21.72 10.66 11.61
C SER A 176 22.20 11.70 10.61
N ALA A 177 22.47 11.32 9.37
CA ALA A 177 22.90 12.21 8.32
C ALA A 177 21.71 12.89 7.63
N ALA A 178 21.76 14.22 7.47
CA ALA A 178 20.79 14.91 6.62
C ALA A 178 20.90 14.41 5.17
N LEU A 179 19.80 14.47 4.42
CA LEU A 179 19.80 14.11 3.01
C LEU A 179 20.63 15.15 2.23
N THR A 180 21.82 14.77 1.86
CA THR A 180 22.73 15.55 1.03
C THR A 180 23.26 14.67 -0.10
N ARG A 181 23.86 15.26 -1.10
CA ARG A 181 24.52 14.49 -2.17
C ARG A 181 25.57 13.53 -1.61
N LYS A 182 26.38 14.00 -0.64
CA LYS A 182 27.44 13.20 -0.02
C LYS A 182 26.85 12.02 0.76
N SER A 183 25.88 12.28 1.63
CA SER A 183 25.26 11.22 2.43
C SER A 183 24.50 10.19 1.58
N LEU A 184 23.87 10.61 0.47
CA LEU A 184 23.24 9.68 -0.47
C LEU A 184 24.29 8.83 -1.21
N GLN A 185 25.42 9.41 -1.61
CA GLN A 185 26.52 8.66 -2.22
C GLN A 185 27.08 7.62 -1.24
N GLU A 186 27.38 7.99 -0.01
CA GLU A 186 27.86 7.11 1.05
C GLU A 186 26.86 5.97 1.34
N ALA A 187 25.55 6.26 1.35
CA ALA A 187 24.51 5.26 1.51
C ALA A 187 24.50 4.27 0.34
N ILE A 188 24.62 4.75 -0.91
CA ILE A 188 24.68 3.89 -2.10
C ILE A 188 25.93 3.00 -2.07
N GLU A 189 27.08 3.55 -1.68
CA GLU A 189 28.34 2.81 -1.53
C GLU A 189 28.21 1.73 -0.46
N THR A 190 27.66 2.05 0.71
CA THR A 190 27.41 1.11 1.80
C THR A 190 26.53 -0.07 1.34
N VAL A 191 25.44 0.23 0.62
CA VAL A 191 24.54 -0.79 0.08
C VAL A 191 25.22 -1.61 -1.02
N SER A 192 26.08 -0.99 -1.84
CA SER A 192 26.77 -1.67 -2.94
C SER A 192 27.89 -2.64 -2.49
N GLN A 193 28.44 -2.44 -1.29
CA GLN A 193 29.50 -3.27 -0.72
C GLN A 193 29.00 -4.47 0.06
N LYS A 194 27.68 -4.72 0.06
CA LYS A 194 27.08 -5.85 0.79
C LYS A 194 27.56 -7.18 0.26
N ARG A 195 27.76 -8.10 1.19
CA ARG A 195 28.23 -9.46 0.94
C ARG A 195 27.22 -10.46 1.48
N ASP A 196 27.23 -11.66 0.92
CA ASP A 196 26.47 -12.78 1.44
C ASP A 196 27.12 -13.38 2.72
N VAL A 197 26.48 -14.41 3.29
CA VAL A 197 26.98 -15.11 4.48
C VAL A 197 28.35 -15.79 4.25
N ASN A 198 28.73 -16.04 2.99
CA ASN A 198 30.00 -16.63 2.59
C ASN A 198 31.04 -15.56 2.21
N GLY A 199 30.75 -14.27 2.44
CA GLY A 199 31.65 -13.16 2.14
C GLY A 199 31.72 -12.76 0.67
N ARG A 200 30.89 -13.33 -0.21
CA ARG A 200 30.86 -13.00 -1.65
C ARG A 200 30.15 -11.67 -1.89
N PRO A 201 30.63 -10.84 -2.81
CA PRO A 201 29.94 -9.62 -3.19
C PRO A 201 28.57 -9.92 -3.76
N LEU A 202 27.55 -9.18 -3.32
CA LEU A 202 26.21 -9.26 -3.88
C LEU A 202 26.02 -8.21 -4.97
N VAL A 203 25.34 -8.59 -6.05
CA VAL A 203 24.98 -7.64 -7.09
C VAL A 203 23.86 -6.73 -6.57
N ARG A 204 24.14 -5.44 -6.53
CA ARG A 204 23.20 -4.41 -6.08
C ARG A 204 22.02 -4.31 -7.07
N PRO A 205 20.76 -4.40 -6.59
CA PRO A 205 19.60 -4.12 -7.41
C PRO A 205 19.47 -2.60 -7.69
N ASN A 206 18.52 -2.23 -8.54
CA ASN A 206 18.09 -0.84 -8.63
C ASN A 206 17.56 -0.38 -7.28
N LEU A 207 17.87 0.87 -6.93
CA LEU A 207 17.51 1.44 -5.63
C LEU A 207 16.44 2.51 -5.78
N VAL A 208 15.63 2.63 -4.74
CA VAL A 208 14.57 3.63 -4.59
C VAL A 208 14.87 4.47 -3.35
N LEU A 209 14.89 5.78 -3.50
CA LEU A 209 15.00 6.74 -2.42
C LEU A 209 13.60 7.15 -1.98
N VAL A 210 13.15 6.63 -0.82
CA VAL A 210 11.84 6.93 -0.25
C VAL A 210 11.98 8.06 0.76
N VAL A 211 11.25 9.15 0.51
CA VAL A 211 11.34 10.39 1.30
C VAL A 211 9.95 10.90 1.70
N PRO A 212 9.82 11.59 2.84
CA PRO A 212 8.63 12.35 3.15
C PRO A 212 8.48 13.57 2.23
N PRO A 213 7.28 14.16 2.10
CA PRO A 213 7.05 15.35 1.26
C PRO A 213 7.98 16.53 1.56
N ALA A 214 8.40 16.69 2.82
CA ALA A 214 9.31 17.75 3.23
C ALA A 214 10.68 17.69 2.55
N LEU A 215 11.13 16.50 2.14
CA LEU A 215 12.42 16.29 1.46
C LEU A 215 12.29 16.14 -0.07
N GLU A 216 11.07 16.25 -0.64
CA GLU A 216 10.83 15.99 -2.06
C GLU A 216 11.74 16.84 -2.97
N PHE A 217 11.70 18.17 -2.81
CA PHE A 217 12.47 19.07 -3.68
C PHE A 217 13.97 18.83 -3.54
N GLN A 218 14.45 18.64 -2.32
CA GLN A 218 15.85 18.35 -2.05
C GLN A 218 16.29 17.02 -2.68
N ALA A 219 15.48 15.97 -2.56
CA ALA A 219 15.76 14.66 -3.16
C ALA A 219 15.80 14.76 -4.70
N ARG A 220 14.82 15.44 -5.30
CA ARG A 220 14.76 15.64 -6.76
C ARG A 220 15.91 16.48 -7.27
N GLU A 221 16.31 17.55 -6.54
CA GLU A 221 17.46 18.37 -6.89
C GLU A 221 18.75 17.53 -6.91
N ILE A 222 18.98 16.73 -5.86
CA ILE A 222 20.17 15.88 -5.76
C ILE A 222 20.24 14.87 -6.90
N VAL A 223 19.11 14.24 -7.25
CA VAL A 223 19.08 13.13 -8.22
C VAL A 223 18.96 13.64 -9.66
N ASN A 224 18.19 14.70 -9.92
CA ASN A 224 17.88 15.13 -11.29
C ASN A 224 18.76 16.28 -11.82
N ALA A 225 19.57 16.90 -10.96
CA ALA A 225 20.50 17.92 -11.45
C ALA A 225 21.43 17.33 -12.53
N SER A 226 21.54 17.98 -13.65
CA SER A 226 22.43 17.54 -14.75
C SER A 226 23.89 17.86 -14.48
N GLN A 227 24.14 19.00 -13.82
CA GLN A 227 25.46 19.50 -13.52
C GLN A 227 25.56 19.94 -12.06
N ILE A 228 26.75 19.84 -11.53
CA ILE A 228 27.09 20.24 -10.16
C ILE A 228 28.25 21.19 -10.22
N ARG A 229 28.11 22.32 -9.53
CA ARG A 229 29.22 23.23 -9.24
C ARG A 229 29.83 22.82 -7.91
N ARG A 230 31.15 22.68 -7.90
CA ARG A 230 31.92 22.37 -6.71
C ARG A 230 33.12 23.32 -6.65
N THR A 231 33.37 23.89 -5.50
CA THR A 231 34.58 24.68 -5.24
C THR A 231 35.67 23.72 -4.80
N ASP A 232 36.76 23.68 -5.55
CA ASP A 232 37.99 22.94 -5.23
C ASP A 232 39.12 23.93 -5.04
N GLY A 233 39.41 24.25 -3.78
CA GLY A 233 40.24 25.43 -3.43
C GLY A 233 39.57 26.73 -3.86
N ASP A 234 40.25 27.55 -4.64
CA ASP A 234 39.74 28.82 -5.19
C ASP A 234 39.10 28.67 -6.59
N THR A 235 38.96 27.45 -7.09
CA THR A 235 38.47 27.20 -8.46
C THR A 235 37.06 26.60 -8.44
N GLU A 236 36.12 27.18 -9.16
CA GLU A 236 34.83 26.56 -9.42
C GLU A 236 34.94 25.53 -10.53
N VAL A 237 34.64 24.27 -10.16
CA VAL A 237 34.60 23.13 -11.11
C VAL A 237 33.17 22.73 -11.35
N THR A 238 32.75 22.72 -12.60
CA THR A 238 31.47 22.18 -13.02
C THR A 238 31.66 20.74 -13.51
N SER A 239 30.95 19.80 -12.91
CA SER A 239 30.99 18.37 -13.29
C SER A 239 29.59 17.82 -13.52
N ALA A 240 29.50 16.76 -14.33
CA ALA A 240 28.24 16.02 -14.48
C ALA A 240 27.80 15.41 -13.14
N ASN A 241 26.49 15.35 -12.91
CA ASN A 241 25.95 14.68 -11.73
C ASN A 241 26.01 13.18 -11.89
N ILE A 242 26.90 12.51 -11.18
CA ILE A 242 27.05 11.06 -11.18
C ILE A 242 25.89 10.32 -10.50
N LEU A 243 25.05 11.03 -9.71
CA LEU A 243 23.85 10.47 -9.06
C LEU A 243 22.62 10.56 -9.96
N ALA A 244 22.71 11.21 -11.13
CA ALA A 244 21.60 11.29 -12.07
C ALA A 244 21.20 9.89 -12.52
N GLY A 245 19.94 9.50 -12.21
CA GLY A 245 19.42 8.17 -12.53
C GLY A 245 19.96 7.01 -11.68
N ALA A 246 20.82 7.27 -10.69
CA ALA A 246 21.35 6.22 -9.82
C ALA A 246 20.29 5.61 -8.88
N VAL A 247 19.27 6.40 -8.54
CA VAL A 247 18.12 6.01 -7.71
C VAL A 247 16.85 6.64 -8.24
N THR A 248 15.71 5.98 -7.99
CA THR A 248 14.38 6.54 -8.26
C THR A 248 13.85 7.21 -7.00
N VAL A 249 13.42 8.46 -7.09
CA VAL A 249 12.84 9.19 -5.94
C VAL A 249 11.36 8.88 -5.84
N VAL A 250 10.94 8.41 -4.66
CA VAL A 250 9.53 8.17 -4.32
C VAL A 250 9.17 8.98 -3.08
N VAL A 251 8.11 9.76 -3.19
CA VAL A 251 7.60 10.60 -2.10
C VAL A 251 6.41 9.92 -1.47
N ASP A 252 6.53 9.50 -0.20
CA ASP A 252 5.41 8.88 0.52
C ASP A 252 4.95 9.75 1.68
N PRO A 253 3.74 10.34 1.60
CA PRO A 253 3.17 11.16 2.67
C PRO A 253 2.88 10.35 3.94
N ASN A 254 2.72 9.01 3.85
CA ASN A 254 2.45 8.18 5.02
C ASN A 254 3.63 8.12 6.00
N LEU A 255 4.84 8.44 5.59
CA LEU A 255 6.00 8.57 6.49
C LEU A 255 5.80 9.69 7.52
N MET A 256 5.03 10.74 7.17
CA MET A 256 4.68 11.83 8.08
C MET A 256 3.71 11.43 9.21
N ARG A 257 3.18 10.20 9.17
CA ARG A 257 2.38 9.63 10.28
C ARG A 257 3.24 9.26 11.50
N SER A 258 4.55 9.23 11.33
CA SER A 258 5.49 9.08 12.44
C SER A 258 5.39 10.29 13.39
N THR A 259 5.34 10.03 14.68
CA THR A 259 5.38 11.06 15.73
C THR A 259 6.80 11.42 16.14
N HIS A 260 7.80 10.82 15.50
CA HIS A 260 9.20 11.14 15.75
C HIS A 260 9.52 12.61 15.38
N ALA A 261 10.27 13.30 16.19
CA ALA A 261 10.60 14.72 15.97
C ALA A 261 11.31 14.98 14.62
N LYS A 262 11.99 13.97 14.08
CA LYS A 262 12.70 14.04 12.79
C LYS A 262 11.95 13.31 11.65
N ALA A 263 10.66 13.03 11.78
CA ALA A 263 9.87 12.34 10.75
C ALA A 263 9.98 13.03 9.38
N SER A 264 9.98 14.37 9.35
CA SER A 264 10.11 15.17 8.13
C SER A 264 11.52 15.15 7.51
N LYS A 265 12.51 14.64 8.23
CA LYS A 265 13.93 14.58 7.80
C LYS A 265 14.40 13.14 7.58
N THR A 266 13.61 12.14 7.95
CA THR A 266 13.95 10.73 7.82
C THR A 266 13.82 10.28 6.38
N TRP A 267 14.84 9.62 5.85
CA TRP A 267 14.83 9.09 4.49
C TRP A 267 15.35 7.66 4.45
N PHE A 268 14.86 6.91 3.47
CA PHE A 268 15.16 5.49 3.30
C PHE A 268 15.71 5.23 1.90
N LEU A 269 16.68 4.34 1.81
CA LEU A 269 17.15 3.78 0.54
C LEU A 269 16.81 2.29 0.55
N LEU A 270 16.01 1.86 -0.41
CA LEU A 270 15.46 0.52 -0.49
C LEU A 270 15.72 -0.09 -1.87
N PRO A 271 15.78 -1.41 -2.02
CA PRO A 271 15.76 -2.05 -3.34
C PRO A 271 14.43 -1.80 -4.03
N ALA A 272 14.46 -1.68 -5.35
CA ALA A 272 13.26 -1.58 -6.17
C ALA A 272 12.34 -2.80 -5.96
N PRO A 273 11.01 -2.67 -6.15
CA PRO A 273 10.09 -3.79 -6.01
C PRO A 273 10.40 -4.90 -7.03
N ASN A 274 9.93 -6.11 -6.73
CA ASN A 274 10.07 -7.30 -7.58
C ASN A 274 11.53 -7.71 -7.87
N THR A 275 12.46 -7.35 -6.99
CA THR A 275 13.84 -7.84 -7.03
C THR A 275 13.95 -9.20 -6.34
N ALA A 276 15.06 -9.90 -6.53
CA ALA A 276 15.33 -11.18 -5.87
C ALA A 276 15.36 -11.08 -4.33
N ARG A 277 15.64 -9.88 -3.80
CA ARG A 277 15.70 -9.57 -2.36
C ARG A 277 14.88 -8.32 -2.05
N PRO A 278 13.55 -8.45 -2.00
CA PRO A 278 12.69 -7.32 -1.69
C PRO A 278 12.81 -6.93 -0.21
N ALA A 279 12.97 -5.65 0.08
CA ALA A 279 13.00 -5.15 1.46
C ALA A 279 11.62 -5.21 2.11
N LEU A 280 10.59 -4.90 1.35
CA LEU A 280 9.21 -4.81 1.82
C LEU A 280 8.28 -5.65 0.95
N VAL A 281 7.28 -6.23 1.61
CA VAL A 281 6.18 -6.94 0.96
C VAL A 281 4.86 -6.38 1.44
N THR A 282 3.95 -6.11 0.49
CA THR A 282 2.55 -5.77 0.75
C THR A 282 1.69 -6.93 0.28
N ALA A 283 1.02 -7.57 1.23
CA ALA A 283 0.29 -8.82 1.05
C ALA A 283 -1.23 -8.58 0.99
N PHE A 284 -1.88 -9.25 0.04
CA PHE A 284 -3.34 -9.24 -0.14
C PHE A 284 -3.89 -10.66 -0.02
N MET A 285 -5.15 -10.79 0.40
CA MET A 285 -5.82 -12.09 0.39
C MET A 285 -6.19 -12.48 -1.03
N SER A 286 -5.78 -13.67 -1.46
CA SER A 286 -6.13 -14.22 -2.77
C SER A 286 -7.64 -14.28 -2.96
N GLY A 287 -8.14 -13.75 -4.10
CA GLY A 287 -9.56 -13.58 -4.40
C GLY A 287 -10.26 -12.43 -3.66
N HIS A 288 -9.51 -11.63 -2.88
CA HIS A 288 -10.00 -10.46 -2.14
C HIS A 288 -8.98 -9.30 -2.17
N GLU A 289 -8.33 -9.11 -3.30
CA GLU A 289 -7.29 -8.09 -3.49
C GLU A 289 -7.85 -6.67 -3.62
N THR A 290 -9.17 -6.55 -3.87
CA THR A 290 -9.89 -5.28 -3.96
C THR A 290 -10.83 -5.11 -2.77
N PRO A 291 -11.17 -3.88 -2.39
CA PRO A 291 -12.18 -3.64 -1.36
C PRO A 291 -13.54 -4.20 -1.80
N ASP A 292 -14.26 -4.83 -0.87
CA ASP A 292 -15.53 -5.53 -1.07
C ASP A 292 -16.63 -4.83 -0.26
N LEU A 293 -17.69 -4.39 -0.94
CA LEU A 293 -18.85 -3.75 -0.34
C LEU A 293 -20.00 -4.74 -0.25
N ARG A 294 -20.60 -4.86 0.94
CA ARG A 294 -21.77 -5.73 1.21
C ARG A 294 -22.84 -4.95 1.92
N TYR A 295 -24.09 -5.33 1.70
CA TYR A 295 -25.26 -4.81 2.42
C TYR A 295 -25.84 -5.87 3.34
N LYS A 296 -26.59 -5.44 4.37
CA LYS A 296 -27.33 -6.33 5.27
C LYS A 296 -28.71 -6.60 4.64
N ASN A 297 -29.07 -7.87 4.51
CA ASN A 297 -30.35 -8.30 3.89
C ASN A 297 -31.44 -8.63 4.90
N ASP A 298 -31.09 -8.99 6.14
CA ASP A 298 -32.04 -9.31 7.20
C ASP A 298 -32.43 -8.04 7.94
N GLN A 299 -33.67 -7.58 7.71
CA GLN A 299 -34.21 -6.35 8.27
C GLN A 299 -35.34 -6.60 9.30
N GLY A 300 -35.75 -7.86 9.51
CA GLY A 300 -36.84 -8.24 10.39
C GLY A 300 -38.11 -8.66 9.63
N ASN A 301 -39.21 -8.90 10.39
CA ASN A 301 -40.50 -9.34 9.84
C ASN A 301 -41.63 -8.39 10.26
N ARG A 302 -42.62 -8.22 9.39
CA ARG A 302 -43.84 -7.48 9.67
C ARG A 302 -44.85 -8.30 10.48
N VAL A 303 -45.62 -7.66 11.35
CA VAL A 303 -46.67 -8.33 12.19
C VAL A 303 -47.72 -9.02 11.34
N GLY A 304 -48.03 -8.52 10.15
CA GLY A 304 -48.99 -9.12 9.20
C GLY A 304 -48.41 -10.27 8.33
N GLY A 305 -47.14 -10.68 8.57
CA GLY A 305 -46.39 -11.67 7.78
C GLY A 305 -45.55 -11.01 6.69
N GLY A 306 -44.46 -11.74 6.31
CA GLY A 306 -43.45 -11.30 5.36
C GLY A 306 -42.31 -10.55 6.01
N SER A 307 -41.13 -10.53 5.31
CA SER A 307 -39.95 -9.80 5.74
C SER A 307 -40.05 -8.31 5.40
N ILE A 308 -39.43 -7.46 6.21
CA ILE A 308 -39.25 -6.04 5.90
C ILE A 308 -38.33 -5.92 4.69
N PRO A 309 -38.69 -5.22 3.60
CA PRO A 309 -37.81 -5.00 2.47
C PRO A 309 -36.55 -4.25 2.88
N VAL A 310 -35.41 -4.54 2.24
CA VAL A 310 -34.13 -3.86 2.54
C VAL A 310 -34.22 -2.36 2.37
N GLY A 311 -35.08 -1.88 1.45
CA GLY A 311 -35.29 -0.46 1.17
C GLY A 311 -36.04 0.30 2.27
N GLU A 312 -36.75 -0.40 3.16
CA GLU A 312 -37.42 0.22 4.32
C GLU A 312 -36.50 0.33 5.55
N GLY A 313 -35.27 -0.20 5.44
CA GLY A 313 -34.33 -0.14 6.55
C GLY A 313 -34.47 -1.31 7.54
N SER A 314 -33.69 -1.25 8.63
CA SER A 314 -33.70 -2.25 9.67
C SER A 314 -34.90 -2.05 10.62
N PHE A 315 -35.29 -3.12 11.31
CA PHE A 315 -36.31 -3.08 12.37
C PHE A 315 -35.95 -2.11 13.51
N ASP A 316 -34.64 -1.91 13.76
CA ASP A 316 -34.16 -1.15 14.92
C ASP A 316 -34.11 0.36 14.68
N ASP A 317 -33.74 0.79 13.46
CA ASP A 317 -33.38 2.20 13.18
C ASP A 317 -33.66 2.67 11.74
N ASP A 318 -34.50 1.96 11.00
CA ASP A 318 -34.86 2.23 9.60
C ASP A 318 -33.65 2.50 8.68
N THR A 319 -32.48 1.89 8.99
CA THR A 319 -31.23 2.10 8.25
C THR A 319 -30.94 0.97 7.30
N ILE A 320 -30.55 1.26 6.07
CA ILE A 320 -29.93 0.33 5.15
C ILE A 320 -28.42 0.27 5.46
N GLN A 321 -27.95 -0.87 5.94
CA GLN A 321 -26.56 -1.00 6.36
C GLN A 321 -25.69 -1.60 5.27
N TYR A 322 -24.62 -0.90 4.92
CA TYR A 322 -23.54 -1.37 4.09
C TYR A 322 -22.28 -1.62 4.92
N ARG A 323 -21.41 -2.51 4.45
CA ARG A 323 -20.11 -2.78 5.05
C ARG A 323 -19.06 -2.87 3.95
N VAL A 324 -18.05 -2.01 4.02
CA VAL A 324 -16.83 -2.15 3.23
C VAL A 324 -15.82 -3.00 4.00
N ARG A 325 -15.10 -3.86 3.29
CA ARG A 325 -14.03 -4.70 3.81
C ARG A 325 -12.86 -4.68 2.86
N HIS A 326 -11.65 -4.54 3.41
CA HIS A 326 -10.40 -4.73 2.69
C HIS A 326 -9.44 -5.59 3.50
N ILE A 327 -8.59 -6.39 2.83
CA ILE A 327 -7.68 -7.33 3.49
C ILE A 327 -6.28 -7.06 2.96
N VAL A 328 -5.44 -6.51 3.81
CA VAL A 328 -4.07 -6.11 3.49
C VAL A 328 -3.15 -6.32 4.68
N GLY A 329 -1.88 -6.52 4.41
CA GLY A 329 -0.82 -6.52 5.40
C GLY A 329 0.49 -6.13 4.75
N ALA A 330 1.44 -5.62 5.52
CA ALA A 330 2.76 -5.34 5.04
C ALA A 330 3.80 -5.74 6.08
N ALA A 331 4.98 -6.12 5.62
CA ALA A 331 6.10 -6.44 6.49
C ALA A 331 7.43 -6.10 5.82
N ALA A 332 8.40 -5.76 6.64
CA ALA A 332 9.81 -5.68 6.26
C ALA A 332 10.41 -7.09 6.27
N ILE A 333 11.09 -7.45 5.19
CA ILE A 333 11.57 -8.81 4.92
C ILE A 333 13.09 -8.85 4.89
N ASP A 334 13.74 -8.45 3.78
CA ASP A 334 15.18 -8.55 3.64
C ASP A 334 15.88 -7.22 3.92
N PRO A 335 16.69 -7.11 5.00
CA PRO A 335 17.42 -5.89 5.33
C PRO A 335 18.67 -5.64 4.49
N THR A 336 19.10 -6.59 3.65
CA THR A 336 20.42 -6.61 3.02
C THR A 336 20.73 -5.34 2.22
N PHE A 337 19.85 -4.93 1.34
CA PHE A 337 20.04 -3.76 0.48
C PHE A 337 19.24 -2.53 0.97
N THR A 338 19.20 -2.36 2.27
CA THR A 338 18.46 -1.24 2.87
C THR A 338 19.40 -0.31 3.64
N PHE A 339 19.02 0.97 3.66
CA PHE A 339 19.68 1.99 4.44
C PHE A 339 18.61 2.98 4.96
N VAL A 340 18.82 3.52 6.15
CA VAL A 340 17.94 4.53 6.73
C VAL A 340 18.73 5.61 7.45
N SER A 341 18.32 6.84 7.32
CA SER A 341 18.82 7.95 8.12
C SER A 341 17.65 8.75 8.71
N ARG A 342 17.76 9.06 9.99
CA ARG A 342 16.80 9.93 10.71
C ARG A 342 16.95 11.41 10.38
N GLY A 343 17.93 11.77 9.55
CA GLY A 343 18.26 13.16 9.30
C GLY A 343 18.90 13.85 10.51
N ASN A 344 19.29 15.10 10.34
CA ASN A 344 19.96 15.90 11.37
C ASN A 344 19.07 17.03 11.87
#